data_93325342931553c4703840276f1c473b
#
_entry.id   93325342931553c4703840276f1c473b
#
_cell.length_a   1.000
_cell.length_b   1.000
_cell.length_c   1.000
_cell.angle_alpha   90.00
_cell.angle_beta   90.00
_cell.angle_gamma   90.00
#
_symmetry.space_group_name_H-M   'P 1'
#
loop_
_entity.id
_entity.type
_entity.pdbx_description
1 polymer ?
#
loop_
_entity_poly.entity_id
_entity_poly.type
_entity_poly.pdbx_seq_one_letter_code
_entity_poly.pdbx_strand_id
1 'polypeptide(L)'
;IPERFQRNEGTVIHQGRNELRKMEYNGKEYVIKSFHSPHLINRFVYGIFRPSKAKRSYDHAEMLLKIGVGTPQPVGYMNIRSGLLFDKSYYISLLSTCPYIYDNLFTQQFDYAEEVFRAIGKVTARLHEHGYAHKDYGRANILFQKTPNGITIEIVDLNRMYIGPIDMKTGCKNFERLPATPQMHRWMAEEYAKTRNFDVEKCFELMRAYRSVQPG
;
A
#
# COMPACT_ATOMS: atom_id res chain seq x y z
N ILE A 1 -15.22 -17.21 -6.64
CA ILE A 1 -13.83 -16.67 -6.82
C ILE A 1 -12.84 -17.83 -6.97
N PRO A 2 -12.76 -18.82 -6.08
CA PRO A 2 -11.80 -19.92 -6.21
C PRO A 2 -11.89 -20.66 -7.56
N GLU A 3 -13.09 -20.98 -8.00
CA GLU A 3 -13.35 -21.65 -9.28
C GLU A 3 -12.88 -20.82 -10.48
N ARG A 4 -13.13 -19.50 -10.46
CA ARG A 4 -12.67 -18.60 -11.52
C ARG A 4 -11.14 -18.54 -11.59
N PHE A 5 -10.45 -18.53 -10.42
CA PHE A 5 -8.99 -18.65 -10.37
C PHE A 5 -8.48 -19.98 -10.91
N GLN A 6 -9.16 -21.10 -10.60
CA GLN A 6 -8.82 -22.43 -11.13
C GLN A 6 -8.98 -22.51 -12.66
N ARG A 7 -9.98 -21.81 -13.21
CA ARG A 7 -10.23 -21.72 -14.67
C ARG A 7 -9.35 -20.67 -15.36
N ASN A 8 -8.42 -20.03 -14.63
CA ASN A 8 -7.59 -18.94 -15.13
C ASN A 8 -8.38 -17.76 -15.70
N GLU A 9 -9.57 -17.48 -15.18
CA GLU A 9 -10.37 -16.34 -15.60
C GLU A 9 -9.79 -15.01 -15.11
N GLY A 10 -10.05 -13.94 -15.89
CA GLY A 10 -9.56 -12.57 -15.62
C GLY A 10 -8.15 -12.31 -16.13
N THR A 11 -7.77 -11.04 -16.11
CA THR A 11 -6.44 -10.58 -16.55
C THR A 11 -5.47 -10.61 -15.38
N VAL A 12 -4.34 -11.31 -15.52
CA VAL A 12 -3.28 -11.33 -14.51
C VAL A 12 -2.57 -9.97 -14.49
N ILE A 13 -2.62 -9.27 -13.36
CA ILE A 13 -1.88 -8.03 -13.13
C ILE A 13 -0.47 -8.33 -12.60
N HIS A 14 -0.39 -9.30 -11.69
CA HIS A 14 0.86 -9.72 -11.09
C HIS A 14 0.81 -11.20 -10.71
N GLN A 15 1.91 -11.91 -10.96
CA GLN A 15 2.08 -13.30 -10.57
C GLN A 15 3.43 -13.49 -9.89
N GLY A 16 3.39 -13.98 -8.65
CA GLY A 16 4.57 -14.24 -7.82
C GLY A 16 4.17 -15.04 -6.59
N ARG A 17 4.69 -14.68 -5.42
CA ARG A 17 4.26 -15.31 -4.15
C ARG A 17 2.77 -15.14 -3.85
N ASN A 18 2.16 -14.10 -4.36
CA ASN A 18 0.72 -13.86 -4.40
C ASN A 18 0.32 -13.58 -5.84
N GLU A 19 -0.93 -13.83 -6.18
CA GLU A 19 -1.45 -13.57 -7.51
C GLU A 19 -2.51 -12.47 -7.46
N LEU A 20 -2.40 -11.47 -8.35
CA LEU A 20 -3.40 -10.42 -8.54
C LEU A 20 -4.05 -10.59 -9.89
N ARG A 21 -5.38 -10.64 -9.91
CA ARG A 21 -6.17 -10.64 -11.15
C ARG A 21 -7.19 -9.52 -11.17
N LYS A 22 -7.33 -8.92 -12.34
CA LYS A 22 -8.44 -8.05 -12.68
C LYS A 22 -9.58 -8.91 -13.24
N MET A 23 -10.78 -8.71 -12.70
CA MET A 23 -11.99 -9.40 -13.14
C MET A 23 -13.14 -8.41 -13.24
N GLU A 24 -13.98 -8.59 -14.25
CA GLU A 24 -15.22 -7.84 -14.38
C GLU A 24 -16.40 -8.64 -13.84
N TYR A 25 -17.31 -7.95 -13.17
CA TYR A 25 -18.59 -8.50 -12.73
C TYR A 25 -19.65 -7.39 -12.65
N ASN A 26 -20.80 -7.60 -13.31
CA ASN A 26 -21.90 -6.62 -13.36
C ASN A 26 -21.45 -5.21 -13.77
N GLY A 27 -20.60 -5.08 -14.79
CA GLY A 27 -20.10 -3.81 -15.31
C GLY A 27 -19.12 -3.08 -14.40
N LYS A 28 -18.61 -3.72 -13.33
CA LYS A 28 -17.59 -3.19 -12.45
C LYS A 28 -16.32 -4.01 -12.52
N GLU A 29 -15.18 -3.34 -12.45
CA GLU A 29 -13.87 -3.98 -12.42
C GLU A 29 -13.37 -4.14 -10.99
N TYR A 30 -12.90 -5.35 -10.68
CA TYR A 30 -12.40 -5.76 -9.37
C TYR A 30 -10.95 -6.22 -9.49
N VAL A 31 -10.17 -5.94 -8.46
CA VAL A 31 -8.87 -6.56 -8.26
C VAL A 31 -8.98 -7.58 -7.13
N ILE A 32 -8.59 -8.81 -7.44
CA ILE A 32 -8.62 -9.92 -6.50
C ILE A 32 -7.20 -10.38 -6.24
N LYS A 33 -6.78 -10.27 -4.97
CA LYS A 33 -5.46 -10.73 -4.51
C LYS A 33 -5.61 -12.08 -3.84
N SER A 34 -5.07 -13.12 -4.47
CA SER A 34 -4.96 -14.46 -3.91
C SER A 34 -3.69 -14.60 -3.09
N PHE A 35 -3.83 -14.91 -1.81
CA PHE A 35 -2.71 -15.20 -0.92
C PHE A 35 -2.52 -16.71 -0.81
N HIS A 36 -1.33 -17.19 -1.20
CA HIS A 36 -0.97 -18.59 -1.05
C HIS A 36 -0.82 -18.98 0.42
N SER A 37 -1.09 -20.25 0.70
CA SER A 37 -0.95 -20.84 2.03
C SER A 37 0.46 -20.71 2.57
N PRO A 38 0.63 -20.47 3.88
CA PRO A 38 1.91 -20.67 4.55
C PRO A 38 2.34 -22.14 4.49
N HIS A 39 3.63 -22.43 4.64
CA HIS A 39 4.14 -23.80 4.79
C HIS A 39 3.40 -24.56 5.91
N LEU A 40 3.26 -25.88 5.76
CA LEU A 40 2.43 -26.78 6.59
C LEU A 40 2.53 -26.57 8.11
N ILE A 41 3.71 -26.29 8.67
CA ILE A 41 3.93 -26.06 10.10
C ILE A 41 3.20 -24.79 10.60
N ASN A 42 3.08 -23.77 9.78
CA ASN A 42 2.40 -22.51 10.12
C ASN A 42 0.87 -22.57 9.94
N ARG A 43 0.35 -23.60 9.27
CA ARG A 43 -1.10 -23.73 9.01
C ARG A 43 -1.90 -23.99 10.30
N PHE A 44 -1.31 -24.66 11.27
CA PHE A 44 -1.96 -24.98 12.57
C PHE A 44 -1.96 -23.77 13.51
N VAL A 45 -0.81 -23.08 13.65
CA VAL A 45 -0.64 -21.98 14.61
C VAL A 45 -1.35 -20.71 14.13
N TYR A 46 -1.32 -20.43 12.81
CA TYR A 46 -1.93 -19.23 12.25
C TYR A 46 -3.44 -19.35 11.97
N GLY A 47 -3.96 -20.59 11.88
CA GLY A 47 -5.37 -20.81 11.56
C GLY A 47 -6.34 -20.42 12.67
N ILE A 48 -5.88 -20.40 13.94
CA ILE A 48 -6.74 -20.22 15.12
C ILE A 48 -6.61 -18.81 15.73
N PHE A 49 -5.40 -18.22 15.74
CA PHE A 49 -5.13 -17.02 16.55
C PHE A 49 -4.82 -15.74 15.74
N ARG A 50 -4.57 -15.82 14.44
CA ARG A 50 -4.22 -14.63 13.64
C ARG A 50 -5.14 -14.45 12.44
N PRO A 51 -5.70 -13.23 12.21
CA PRO A 51 -6.47 -12.95 11.01
C PRO A 51 -5.68 -13.25 9.73
N SER A 52 -6.36 -13.78 8.69
CA SER A 52 -5.76 -14.04 7.39
C SER A 52 -5.16 -12.77 6.78
N LYS A 53 -4.25 -12.93 5.81
CA LYS A 53 -3.71 -11.78 5.07
C LYS A 53 -4.83 -11.00 4.36
N ALA A 54 -5.82 -11.71 3.80
CA ALA A 54 -6.96 -11.11 3.14
C ALA A 54 -7.83 -10.30 4.11
N LYS A 55 -8.16 -10.86 5.29
CA LYS A 55 -8.90 -10.12 6.32
C LYS A 55 -8.14 -8.88 6.78
N ARG A 56 -6.83 -8.97 7.02
CA ARG A 56 -6.03 -7.80 7.40
C ARG A 56 -5.99 -6.75 6.31
N SER A 57 -5.88 -7.16 5.03
CA SER A 57 -5.95 -6.20 3.91
C SER A 57 -7.29 -5.46 3.90
N TYR A 58 -8.39 -6.17 4.12
CA TYR A 58 -9.72 -5.58 4.19
C TYR A 58 -9.86 -4.61 5.37
N ASP A 59 -9.54 -5.08 6.59
CA ASP A 59 -9.65 -4.26 7.81
C ASP A 59 -8.80 -2.99 7.73
N HIS A 60 -7.56 -3.10 7.20
CA HIS A 60 -6.69 -1.94 7.03
C HIS A 60 -7.18 -0.99 5.93
N ALA A 61 -7.76 -1.50 4.84
CA ALA A 61 -8.33 -0.64 3.80
C ALA A 61 -9.52 0.17 4.33
N GLU A 62 -10.44 -0.47 5.05
CA GLU A 62 -11.55 0.22 5.73
C GLU A 62 -11.03 1.31 6.69
N MET A 63 -9.98 0.99 7.44
CA MET A 63 -9.37 1.92 8.38
C MET A 63 -8.71 3.11 7.65
N LEU A 64 -7.96 2.87 6.57
CA LEU A 64 -7.34 3.94 5.78
C LEU A 64 -8.38 4.93 5.27
N LEU A 65 -9.47 4.43 4.71
CA LEU A 65 -10.56 5.27 4.20
C LEU A 65 -11.20 6.11 5.32
N LYS A 66 -11.41 5.54 6.51
CA LYS A 66 -11.95 6.26 7.67
C LYS A 66 -11.07 7.42 8.12
N ILE A 67 -9.76 7.28 8.04
CA ILE A 67 -8.83 8.37 8.39
C ILE A 67 -8.51 9.29 7.20
N GLY A 68 -9.21 9.11 6.06
CA GLY A 68 -9.04 9.93 4.85
C GLY A 68 -7.72 9.70 4.12
N VAL A 69 -7.16 8.49 4.20
CA VAL A 69 -6.03 8.01 3.40
C VAL A 69 -6.57 7.14 2.27
N GLY A 70 -6.22 7.47 1.02
CA GLY A 70 -6.71 6.80 -0.17
C GLY A 70 -6.21 5.36 -0.27
N THR A 71 -7.10 4.47 -0.67
CA THR A 71 -6.85 3.08 -1.08
C THR A 71 -8.01 2.64 -1.96
N PRO A 72 -7.82 1.67 -2.89
CA PRO A 72 -8.94 1.14 -3.65
C PRO A 72 -10.05 0.63 -2.73
N GLN A 73 -11.31 0.96 -3.06
CA GLN A 73 -12.46 0.63 -2.23
C GLN A 73 -12.50 -0.87 -1.91
N PRO A 74 -12.39 -1.28 -0.64
CA PRO A 74 -12.51 -2.69 -0.26
C PRO A 74 -13.94 -3.17 -0.47
N VAL A 75 -14.07 -4.39 -1.01
CA VAL A 75 -15.37 -5.05 -1.27
C VAL A 75 -15.59 -6.19 -0.30
N GLY A 76 -14.52 -6.95 -0.01
CA GLY A 76 -14.61 -8.07 0.90
C GLY A 76 -13.36 -8.93 0.93
N TYR A 77 -13.45 -9.99 1.72
CA TYR A 77 -12.44 -11.03 1.75
C TYR A 77 -13.08 -12.42 1.89
N MET A 78 -12.34 -13.43 1.46
CA MET A 78 -12.76 -14.82 1.56
C MET A 78 -11.62 -15.67 2.13
N ASN A 79 -11.94 -16.55 3.06
CA ASN A 79 -11.02 -17.55 3.61
C ASN A 79 -11.50 -18.95 3.21
N ILE A 80 -10.62 -19.75 2.61
CA ILE A 80 -10.85 -21.15 2.31
C ILE A 80 -10.16 -21.98 3.37
N ARG A 81 -10.88 -22.96 3.90
CA ARG A 81 -10.37 -23.92 4.88
C ARG A 81 -10.66 -25.34 4.42
N SER A 82 -9.72 -26.25 4.64
CA SER A 82 -9.89 -27.70 4.48
C SER A 82 -9.86 -28.30 5.89
N GLY A 83 -11.05 -28.54 6.47
CA GLY A 83 -11.19 -28.90 7.90
C GLY A 83 -10.70 -27.76 8.80
N LEU A 84 -9.81 -28.07 9.76
CA LEU A 84 -9.19 -27.08 10.66
C LEU A 84 -8.01 -26.32 10.02
N LEU A 85 -7.56 -26.73 8.83
CA LEU A 85 -6.40 -26.14 8.18
C LEU A 85 -6.80 -24.96 7.31
N PHE A 86 -6.12 -23.83 7.50
CA PHE A 86 -6.25 -22.68 6.63
C PHE A 86 -5.55 -22.96 5.28
N ASP A 87 -6.27 -22.81 4.17
CA ASP A 87 -5.75 -23.13 2.85
C ASP A 87 -5.39 -21.87 2.03
N LYS A 88 -6.38 -21.09 1.64
CA LYS A 88 -6.18 -19.88 0.82
C LYS A 88 -7.04 -18.72 1.34
N SER A 89 -6.62 -17.50 1.04
CA SER A 89 -7.48 -16.32 1.24
C SER A 89 -7.42 -15.37 0.07
N TYR A 90 -8.53 -14.70 -0.17
CA TYR A 90 -8.72 -13.74 -1.26
C TYR A 90 -9.18 -12.41 -0.68
N TYR A 91 -8.49 -11.34 -1.04
CA TYR A 91 -8.94 -9.97 -0.80
C TYR A 91 -9.47 -9.38 -2.10
N ILE A 92 -10.61 -8.70 -2.03
CA ILE A 92 -11.30 -8.12 -3.17
C ILE A 92 -11.45 -6.63 -2.93
N SER A 93 -11.02 -5.82 -3.90
CA SER A 93 -11.27 -4.39 -3.98
C SER A 93 -11.83 -4.02 -5.35
N LEU A 94 -12.39 -2.83 -5.49
CA LEU A 94 -12.58 -2.23 -6.81
C LEU A 94 -11.21 -1.98 -7.45
N LEU A 95 -11.18 -1.90 -8.77
CA LEU A 95 -9.98 -1.44 -9.48
C LEU A 95 -9.70 0.01 -9.08
N SER A 96 -8.44 0.35 -8.81
CA SER A 96 -8.00 1.72 -8.57
C SER A 96 -8.29 2.60 -9.77
N THR A 97 -8.70 3.83 -9.53
CA THR A 97 -8.80 4.87 -10.57
C THR A 97 -7.45 5.55 -10.84
N CYS A 98 -6.45 5.34 -9.97
CA CYS A 98 -5.11 5.88 -10.16
C CYS A 98 -4.33 5.03 -11.19
N PRO A 99 -4.01 5.57 -12.38
CA PRO A 99 -3.38 4.82 -13.46
C PRO A 99 -1.88 4.65 -13.28
N TYR A 100 -1.25 5.45 -12.42
CA TYR A 100 0.20 5.49 -12.26
C TYR A 100 0.62 4.97 -10.90
N ILE A 101 1.78 4.29 -10.87
CA ILE A 101 2.50 3.91 -9.65
C ILE A 101 3.70 4.84 -9.44
N TYR A 102 4.23 4.90 -8.23
CA TYR A 102 5.41 5.72 -7.89
C TYR A 102 6.57 5.55 -8.88
N ASP A 103 6.83 4.33 -9.38
CA ASP A 103 7.89 4.06 -10.35
C ASP A 103 7.74 4.84 -11.67
N ASN A 104 6.52 5.19 -12.05
CA ASN A 104 6.30 5.97 -13.27
C ASN A 104 6.91 7.37 -13.19
N LEU A 105 7.13 7.92 -11.97
CA LEU A 105 7.81 9.20 -11.77
C LEU A 105 9.28 9.20 -12.25
N PHE A 106 9.87 8.01 -12.47
CA PHE A 106 11.24 7.85 -12.95
C PHE A 106 11.34 7.38 -14.40
N THR A 107 10.23 6.91 -14.96
CA THR A 107 10.18 6.34 -16.32
C THR A 107 9.39 7.21 -17.29
N GLN A 108 8.65 8.19 -16.78
CA GLN A 108 7.82 9.12 -17.55
C GLN A 108 8.02 10.54 -17.04
N GLN A 109 7.71 11.53 -17.87
CA GLN A 109 7.74 12.93 -17.48
C GLN A 109 6.36 13.39 -16.99
N PHE A 110 6.34 14.02 -15.82
CA PHE A 110 5.14 14.63 -15.26
C PHE A 110 5.46 16.08 -14.88
N ASP A 111 4.79 17.04 -15.45
CA ASP A 111 4.89 18.48 -15.14
C ASP A 111 4.43 18.81 -13.72
N TYR A 112 3.69 17.89 -13.10
CA TYR A 112 3.19 17.95 -11.71
C TYR A 112 3.90 17.00 -10.74
N ALA A 113 5.11 16.55 -11.05
CA ALA A 113 5.85 15.60 -10.20
C ALA A 113 6.06 16.14 -8.78
N GLU A 114 6.37 17.43 -8.60
CA GLU A 114 6.48 18.05 -7.29
C GLU A 114 5.19 17.90 -6.47
N GLU A 115 4.05 18.18 -7.09
CA GLU A 115 2.74 18.03 -6.43
C GLU A 115 2.52 16.60 -5.92
N VAL A 116 2.97 15.58 -6.70
CA VAL A 116 2.87 14.16 -6.31
C VAL A 116 3.74 13.87 -5.09
N PHE A 117 5.02 14.30 -5.09
CA PHE A 117 5.90 14.08 -3.94
C PHE A 117 5.39 14.78 -2.67
N ARG A 118 4.88 16.00 -2.79
CA ARG A 118 4.23 16.72 -1.70
C ARG A 118 3.01 15.97 -1.18
N ALA A 119 2.15 15.48 -2.07
CA ALA A 119 0.97 14.70 -1.70
C ALA A 119 1.34 13.40 -0.97
N ILE A 120 2.41 12.70 -1.40
CA ILE A 120 2.93 11.52 -0.71
C ILE A 120 3.37 11.88 0.71
N GLY A 121 4.13 12.96 0.90
CA GLY A 121 4.53 13.45 2.23
C GLY A 121 3.34 13.69 3.14
N LYS A 122 2.34 14.42 2.63
CA LYS A 122 1.10 14.75 3.37
C LYS A 122 0.28 13.50 3.73
N VAL A 123 0.07 12.58 2.78
CA VAL A 123 -0.71 11.35 3.03
C VAL A 123 0.01 10.45 4.02
N THR A 124 1.34 10.32 3.91
CA THR A 124 2.14 9.54 4.85
C THR A 124 2.10 10.14 6.25
N ALA A 125 2.19 11.46 6.36
CA ALA A 125 2.04 12.15 7.65
C ALA A 125 0.69 11.84 8.31
N ARG A 126 -0.40 11.94 7.54
CA ARG A 126 -1.75 11.62 8.03
C ARG A 126 -1.88 10.18 8.51
N LEU A 127 -1.30 9.24 7.76
CA LEU A 127 -1.24 7.83 8.15
C LEU A 127 -0.54 7.67 9.51
N HIS A 128 0.61 8.32 9.68
CA HIS A 128 1.43 8.25 10.90
C HIS A 128 0.80 8.98 12.09
N GLU A 129 0.07 10.07 11.88
CA GLU A 129 -0.67 10.75 12.96
C GLU A 129 -1.71 9.83 13.61
N HIS A 130 -2.33 8.96 12.83
CA HIS A 130 -3.27 7.97 13.34
C HIS A 130 -2.60 6.69 13.85
N GLY A 131 -1.26 6.68 13.96
CA GLY A 131 -0.52 5.54 14.50
C GLY A 131 -0.37 4.36 13.55
N TYR A 132 -0.48 4.57 12.24
CA TYR A 132 -0.32 3.52 11.24
C TYR A 132 0.90 3.77 10.36
N ALA A 133 1.73 2.74 10.12
CA ALA A 133 2.77 2.79 9.11
C ALA A 133 2.75 1.53 8.23
N HIS A 134 2.97 1.71 6.94
CA HIS A 134 3.03 0.62 5.99
C HIS A 134 4.40 -0.05 6.03
N LYS A 135 4.48 -1.34 6.43
CA LYS A 135 5.77 -2.05 6.59
C LYS A 135 6.50 -2.34 5.28
N ASP A 136 5.78 -2.34 4.18
CA ASP A 136 6.34 -2.53 2.83
C ASP A 136 6.11 -1.28 1.97
N TYR A 137 6.34 -0.08 2.52
CA TYR A 137 6.09 1.21 1.87
C TYR A 137 7.10 1.43 0.74
N GLY A 138 6.78 0.93 -0.44
CA GLY A 138 7.68 0.90 -1.59
C GLY A 138 7.00 1.33 -2.89
N ARG A 139 7.79 1.44 -3.93
CA ARG A 139 7.47 2.01 -5.24
C ARG A 139 6.21 1.45 -5.90
N ALA A 140 5.97 0.15 -5.77
CA ALA A 140 4.81 -0.52 -6.36
C ALA A 140 3.53 -0.38 -5.54
N ASN A 141 3.61 0.18 -4.31
CA ASN A 141 2.51 0.22 -3.35
C ASN A 141 1.90 1.62 -3.18
N ILE A 142 2.38 2.61 -3.95
CA ILE A 142 1.83 3.96 -4.00
C ILE A 142 1.34 4.21 -5.42
N LEU A 143 0.04 4.45 -5.55
CA LEU A 143 -0.60 4.83 -6.80
C LEU A 143 -0.96 6.31 -6.76
N PHE A 144 -0.98 6.95 -7.92
CA PHE A 144 -1.36 8.36 -8.01
C PHE A 144 -2.09 8.71 -9.30
N GLN A 145 -2.83 9.81 -9.24
CA GLN A 145 -3.39 10.50 -10.40
C GLN A 145 -3.52 11.99 -10.12
N LYS A 146 -3.45 12.80 -11.19
CA LYS A 146 -3.85 14.21 -11.15
C LYS A 146 -5.33 14.31 -11.48
N THR A 147 -6.07 15.04 -10.66
CA THR A 147 -7.49 15.33 -10.83
C THR A 147 -7.70 16.84 -10.81
N PRO A 148 -8.87 17.38 -11.22
CA PRO A 148 -9.18 18.79 -11.06
C PRO A 148 -9.06 19.30 -9.62
N ASN A 149 -9.18 18.41 -8.62
CA ASN A 149 -9.10 18.73 -7.20
C ASN A 149 -7.68 18.54 -6.61
N GLY A 150 -6.66 18.29 -7.45
CA GLY A 150 -5.27 18.06 -7.04
C GLY A 150 -4.83 16.61 -7.22
N ILE A 151 -3.80 16.21 -6.48
CA ILE A 151 -3.23 14.88 -6.56
C ILE A 151 -3.98 13.93 -5.62
N THR A 152 -4.46 12.82 -6.18
CA THR A 152 -4.96 11.67 -5.42
C THR A 152 -3.84 10.65 -5.24
N ILE A 153 -3.66 10.18 -4.00
CA ILE A 153 -2.73 9.10 -3.66
C ILE A 153 -3.55 7.94 -3.11
N GLU A 154 -3.28 6.73 -3.60
CA GLU A 154 -3.80 5.48 -3.03
C GLU A 154 -2.65 4.58 -2.59
N ILE A 155 -2.78 3.97 -1.41
CA ILE A 155 -1.82 3.00 -0.88
C ILE A 155 -2.41 1.60 -1.00
N VAL A 156 -1.63 0.66 -1.54
CA VAL A 156 -2.04 -0.73 -1.76
C VAL A 156 -1.14 -1.72 -1.01
N ASP A 157 -1.50 -3.01 -1.02
CA ASP A 157 -0.82 -4.11 -0.31
C ASP A 157 -0.81 -3.97 1.22
N LEU A 158 -1.95 -3.67 1.78
CA LEU A 158 -2.15 -3.31 3.20
C LEU A 158 -2.08 -4.50 4.19
N ASN A 159 -1.69 -5.70 3.77
CA ASN A 159 -1.67 -6.86 4.67
C ASN A 159 -0.63 -6.76 5.81
N ARG A 160 0.32 -5.81 5.71
CA ARG A 160 1.42 -5.61 6.67
C ARG A 160 1.49 -4.15 7.12
N MET A 161 0.68 -3.81 8.11
CA MET A 161 0.74 -2.49 8.76
C MET A 161 1.39 -2.61 10.15
N TYR A 162 2.08 -1.56 10.56
CA TYR A 162 2.40 -1.30 11.96
C TYR A 162 1.25 -0.50 12.57
N ILE A 163 0.91 -0.78 13.81
CA ILE A 163 -0.11 -0.05 14.56
C ILE A 163 0.51 0.31 15.92
N GLY A 164 0.60 1.59 16.22
CA GLY A 164 1.18 2.13 17.44
C GLY A 164 1.73 3.55 17.25
N PRO A 165 2.29 4.14 18.30
CA PRO A 165 2.89 5.47 18.22
C PRO A 165 4.03 5.53 17.18
N ILE A 166 4.09 6.62 16.43
CA ILE A 166 5.11 6.85 15.41
C ILE A 166 5.76 8.20 15.69
N ASP A 167 7.00 8.17 16.16
CA ASP A 167 7.84 9.35 16.34
C ASP A 167 8.45 9.84 15.02
N MET A 168 9.13 10.96 15.05
CA MET A 168 9.78 11.56 13.87
C MET A 168 10.74 10.57 13.20
N LYS A 169 11.60 9.92 13.99
CA LYS A 169 12.63 9.00 13.48
C LYS A 169 12.01 7.80 12.78
N THR A 170 11.06 7.13 13.43
CA THR A 170 10.33 5.98 12.88
C THR A 170 9.54 6.38 11.64
N GLY A 171 8.90 7.53 11.66
CA GLY A 171 8.11 8.02 10.54
C GLY A 171 8.96 8.38 9.32
N CYS A 172 10.07 9.09 9.51
CA CYS A 172 11.01 9.41 8.42
C CYS A 172 11.65 8.15 7.83
N LYS A 173 11.93 7.14 8.66
CA LYS A 173 12.44 5.85 8.19
C LYS A 173 11.45 5.11 7.28
N ASN A 174 10.16 5.34 7.39
CA ASN A 174 9.18 4.69 6.53
C ASN A 174 9.34 5.03 5.04
N PHE A 175 10.01 6.14 4.72
CA PHE A 175 10.34 6.53 3.33
C PHE A 175 11.57 5.81 2.76
N GLU A 176 12.29 4.99 3.53
CA GLU A 176 13.57 4.37 3.15
C GLU A 176 13.54 3.60 1.82
N ARG A 177 12.38 3.03 1.45
CA ARG A 177 12.21 2.23 0.22
C ARG A 177 11.67 3.03 -0.96
N LEU A 178 11.54 4.34 -0.82
CA LEU A 178 11.15 5.24 -1.88
C LEU A 178 12.39 5.90 -2.46
N PRO A 179 12.88 5.50 -3.65
CA PRO A 179 13.98 6.19 -4.29
C PRO A 179 13.57 7.63 -4.57
N ALA A 180 14.46 8.57 -4.23
CA ALA A 180 14.20 9.97 -4.43
C ALA A 180 15.51 10.76 -4.53
N THR A 181 15.53 11.79 -5.35
CA THR A 181 16.60 12.78 -5.35
C THR A 181 16.55 13.62 -4.07
N PRO A 182 17.60 14.38 -3.72
CA PRO A 182 17.54 15.31 -2.60
C PRO A 182 16.34 16.27 -2.67
N GLN A 183 16.01 16.76 -3.86
CA GLN A 183 14.89 17.68 -4.07
C GLN A 183 13.53 16.99 -3.82
N MET A 184 13.35 15.76 -4.28
CA MET A 184 12.13 14.97 -4.04
C MET A 184 11.96 14.67 -2.54
N HIS A 185 13.04 14.32 -1.84
CA HIS A 185 13.00 14.19 -0.38
C HIS A 185 12.63 15.49 0.32
N ARG A 186 13.11 16.64 -0.19
CA ARG A 186 12.77 17.97 0.36
C ARG A 186 11.27 18.21 0.26
N TRP A 187 10.66 18.01 -0.89
CA TRP A 187 9.22 18.17 -1.09
C TRP A 187 8.38 17.27 -0.17
N MET A 188 8.77 15.99 -0.02
CA MET A 188 8.09 15.09 0.90
C MET A 188 8.27 15.51 2.36
N ALA A 189 9.48 15.93 2.76
CA ALA A 189 9.79 16.31 4.13
C ALA A 189 9.05 17.58 4.57
N GLU A 190 8.92 18.58 3.69
CA GLU A 190 8.19 19.82 3.95
C GLU A 190 6.73 19.54 4.31
N GLU A 191 6.03 18.75 3.49
CA GLU A 191 4.62 18.44 3.76
C GLU A 191 4.44 17.47 4.94
N TYR A 192 5.36 16.50 5.09
CA TYR A 192 5.36 15.58 6.21
C TYR A 192 5.55 16.31 7.55
N ALA A 193 6.57 17.16 7.63
CA ALA A 193 6.90 17.92 8.83
C ALA A 193 5.79 18.92 9.19
N LYS A 194 5.27 19.65 8.19
CA LYS A 194 4.17 20.59 8.36
C LYS A 194 2.94 19.90 8.97
N THR A 195 2.54 18.75 8.44
CA THR A 195 1.36 18.02 8.93
C THR A 195 1.59 17.47 10.35
N ARG A 196 2.81 16.99 10.64
CA ARG A 196 3.17 16.39 11.94
C ARG A 196 3.67 17.38 12.99
N ASN A 197 3.74 18.67 12.66
CA ASN A 197 4.33 19.72 13.50
C ASN A 197 5.76 19.36 13.94
N PHE A 198 6.58 18.89 12.97
CA PHE A 198 7.99 18.56 13.16
C PHE A 198 8.89 19.62 12.52
N ASP A 199 10.18 19.59 12.87
CA ASP A 199 11.20 20.38 12.21
C ASP A 199 11.49 19.84 10.79
N VAL A 200 11.40 20.70 9.78
CA VAL A 200 11.53 20.32 8.36
C VAL A 200 12.94 19.82 8.05
N GLU A 201 13.98 20.51 8.55
CA GLU A 201 15.37 20.15 8.29
C GLU A 201 15.71 18.79 8.89
N LYS A 202 15.28 18.54 10.13
CA LYS A 202 15.47 17.23 10.78
C LYS A 202 14.74 16.12 10.04
N CYS A 203 13.51 16.34 9.57
CA CYS A 203 12.80 15.34 8.75
C CYS A 203 13.54 15.05 7.44
N PHE A 204 14.01 16.09 6.76
CA PHE A 204 14.75 15.95 5.52
C PHE A 204 16.07 15.19 5.70
N GLU A 205 16.85 15.54 6.73
CA GLU A 205 18.11 14.83 7.07
C GLU A 205 17.85 13.36 7.40
N LEU A 206 16.82 13.06 8.20
CA LEU A 206 16.45 11.69 8.54
C LEU A 206 16.00 10.88 7.32
N MET A 207 15.16 11.44 6.45
CA MET A 207 14.72 10.75 5.23
C MET A 207 15.91 10.43 4.32
N ARG A 208 16.87 11.35 4.20
CA ARG A 208 18.09 11.11 3.42
C ARG A 208 19.03 10.08 4.06
N ALA A 209 19.16 10.10 5.38
CA ALA A 209 20.02 9.16 6.11
C ALA A 209 19.52 7.71 6.00
N TYR A 210 18.20 7.50 5.95
CA TYR A 210 17.59 6.19 5.85
C TYR A 210 17.38 5.67 4.43
N ARG A 211 17.63 6.50 3.40
CA ARG A 211 17.47 6.03 2.01
C ARG A 211 18.24 4.73 1.79
N SER A 212 17.59 3.74 1.22
CA SER A 212 18.31 2.58 0.70
C SER A 212 19.27 3.06 -0.39
N VAL A 213 20.56 2.74 -0.25
CA VAL A 213 21.54 2.93 -1.31
C VAL A 213 21.02 2.13 -2.50
N GLN A 214 20.68 2.81 -3.59
CA GLN A 214 20.33 2.10 -4.82
C GLN A 214 21.54 1.28 -5.23
N PRO A 215 21.40 -0.02 -5.53
CA PRO A 215 22.39 -0.69 -6.36
C PRO A 215 22.42 0.06 -7.69
N GLY A 216 23.60 0.56 -8.06
CA GLY A 216 23.87 1.22 -9.32
C GLY A 216 23.57 0.34 -10.53
#